data_871e1b1488a7b4812df37c9ec4b24841
#
_entry.id   871e1b1488a7b4812df37c9ec4b24841
#
_cell.length_a   1.000
_cell.length_b   1.000
_cell.length_c   1.000
_cell.angle_alpha   90.00
_cell.angle_beta   90.00
_cell.angle_gamma   90.00
#
_symmetry.space_group_name_H-M   'P 1'
#
loop_
_entity.id
_entity.type
_entity.pdbx_description
1 polymer ?
#
loop_
_entity_poly.entity_id
_entity_poly.type
_entity_poly.pdbx_seq_one_letter_code
_entity_poly.pdbx_strand_id
1 'polypeptide(L)'
;MAAVVSGTDPWVAAWTGALDELELDVEAAEAALRDAHLASVGDVARAAAWHPRSDLGPLPAALQVRAQALLDRQLDTARRTAEAITRSRRQIAATRALQGRPADAAAVYVDAEA
;
A
#
# COMPACT_ATOMS: atom_id res chain seq x y z
N MET A 1 -3.71 10.03 40.81
CA MET A 1 -5.04 9.46 40.52
C MET A 1 -5.49 9.73 39.10
N ALA A 2 -5.50 10.96 38.66
CA ALA A 2 -5.94 11.32 37.32
C ALA A 2 -5.06 10.68 36.23
N ALA A 3 -3.76 10.62 36.43
CA ALA A 3 -2.85 10.04 35.47
C ALA A 3 -3.09 8.52 35.28
N VAL A 4 -3.42 7.85 36.40
CA VAL A 4 -3.72 6.40 36.35
C VAL A 4 -5.03 6.16 35.60
N VAL A 5 -6.02 7.01 35.83
CA VAL A 5 -7.32 6.92 35.17
C VAL A 5 -7.16 7.12 33.64
N SER A 6 -6.34 8.09 33.24
CA SER A 6 -6.06 8.33 31.82
C SER A 6 -5.45 7.12 31.13
N GLY A 7 -4.52 6.42 31.81
CA GLY A 7 -3.85 5.25 31.24
C GLY A 7 -4.78 4.05 31.07
N THR A 8 -5.92 4.05 31.74
CA THR A 8 -6.88 2.94 31.69
C THR A 8 -8.18 3.29 30.96
N ASP A 9 -8.26 4.45 30.32
CA ASP A 9 -9.45 4.85 29.57
C ASP A 9 -9.72 3.85 28.44
N PRO A 10 -10.87 3.12 28.49
CA PRO A 10 -11.17 2.13 27.46
C PRO A 10 -11.32 2.72 26.07
N TRP A 11 -11.79 3.95 25.96
CA TRP A 11 -11.92 4.62 24.68
C TRP A 11 -10.55 4.89 24.05
N VAL A 12 -9.63 5.45 24.82
CA VAL A 12 -8.25 5.67 24.35
C VAL A 12 -7.55 4.35 24.07
N ALA A 13 -7.73 3.35 24.92
CA ALA A 13 -7.13 2.03 24.72
C ALA A 13 -7.63 1.36 23.44
N ALA A 14 -8.93 1.44 23.15
CA ALA A 14 -9.51 0.88 21.94
C ALA A 14 -8.94 1.55 20.68
N TRP A 15 -8.82 2.86 20.68
CA TRP A 15 -8.21 3.60 19.57
C TRP A 15 -6.72 3.31 19.44
N THR A 16 -6.01 3.17 20.54
CA THR A 16 -4.59 2.79 20.52
C THR A 16 -4.42 1.43 19.84
N GLY A 17 -5.25 0.46 20.20
CA GLY A 17 -5.24 -0.85 19.57
C GLY A 17 -5.53 -0.79 18.07
N ALA A 18 -6.49 0.02 17.66
CA ALA A 18 -6.83 0.20 16.24
C ALA A 18 -5.68 0.83 15.47
N LEU A 19 -5.01 1.83 16.05
CA LEU A 19 -3.85 2.46 15.41
C LEU A 19 -2.64 1.54 15.37
N ASP A 20 -2.45 0.68 16.38
CA ASP A 20 -1.41 -0.35 16.37
C ASP A 20 -1.61 -1.32 15.21
N GLU A 21 -2.86 -1.73 14.98
CA GLU A 21 -3.22 -2.60 13.87
C GLU A 21 -2.92 -1.93 12.52
N LEU A 22 -3.32 -0.68 12.36
CA LEU A 22 -3.02 0.07 11.14
C LEU A 22 -1.51 0.21 10.93
N GLU A 23 -0.76 0.48 11.99
CA GLU A 23 0.69 0.61 11.91
C GLU A 23 1.34 -0.67 11.38
N LEU A 24 0.90 -1.83 11.85
CA LEU A 24 1.38 -3.12 11.36
C LEU A 24 1.08 -3.31 9.88
N ASP A 25 -0.12 -2.95 9.43
CA ASP A 25 -0.50 -3.05 8.03
C ASP A 25 0.32 -2.12 7.15
N VAL A 26 0.55 -0.88 7.59
CA VAL A 26 1.39 0.08 6.87
C VAL A 26 2.84 -0.39 6.81
N GLU A 27 3.38 -0.91 7.91
CA GLU A 27 4.74 -1.45 7.94
C GLU A 27 4.91 -2.61 6.97
N ALA A 28 3.94 -3.51 6.90
CA ALA A 28 3.96 -4.63 5.95
C ALA A 28 3.96 -4.12 4.50
N ALA A 29 3.14 -3.13 4.21
CA ALA A 29 3.07 -2.53 2.88
C ALA A 29 4.37 -1.81 2.50
N GLU A 30 4.97 -1.08 3.44
CA GLU A 30 6.26 -0.42 3.24
C GLU A 30 7.38 -1.43 2.99
N ALA A 31 7.38 -2.54 3.73
CA ALA A 31 8.35 -3.62 3.53
C ALA A 31 8.20 -4.25 2.15
N ALA A 32 6.97 -4.47 1.71
CA ALA A 32 6.68 -5.01 0.39
C ALA A 32 7.23 -4.10 -0.73
N LEU A 33 7.12 -2.79 -0.55
CA LEU A 33 7.69 -1.83 -1.51
C LEU A 33 9.22 -1.89 -1.54
N ARG A 34 9.86 -2.01 -0.38
CA ARG A 34 11.33 -2.11 -0.31
C ARG A 34 11.86 -3.35 -1.01
N ASP A 35 11.14 -4.46 -0.88
CA ASP A 35 11.53 -5.74 -1.45
C ASP A 35 11.09 -5.90 -2.90
N ALA A 36 10.36 -4.94 -3.43
CA ALA A 36 9.82 -4.93 -4.78
C ALA A 36 8.97 -6.18 -5.12
N HIS A 37 8.30 -6.74 -4.12
CA HIS A 37 7.46 -7.92 -4.30
C HIS A 37 6.05 -7.54 -4.74
N LEU A 38 5.73 -7.82 -6.00
CA LEU A 38 4.38 -7.61 -6.54
C LEU A 38 3.34 -8.52 -5.89
N ALA A 39 3.78 -9.66 -5.35
CA ALA A 39 2.90 -10.57 -4.62
C ALA A 39 2.29 -9.92 -3.37
N SER A 40 2.85 -8.80 -2.94
CA SER A 40 2.41 -8.09 -1.74
C SER A 40 1.40 -6.98 -2.03
N VAL A 41 0.83 -6.92 -3.22
CA VAL A 41 -0.26 -5.98 -3.55
C VAL A 41 -1.42 -6.14 -2.56
N GLY A 42 -1.65 -7.37 -2.08
CA GLY A 42 -2.67 -7.63 -1.07
C GLY A 42 -2.41 -6.90 0.26
N ASP A 43 -1.16 -6.80 0.68
CA ASP A 43 -0.79 -6.07 1.91
C ASP A 43 -1.05 -4.57 1.77
N VAL A 44 -0.71 -4.01 0.62
CA VAL A 44 -0.96 -2.60 0.33
C VAL A 44 -2.46 -2.32 0.26
N ALA A 45 -3.20 -3.20 -0.42
CA ALA A 45 -4.65 -3.06 -0.53
C ALA A 45 -5.30 -3.12 0.86
N ARG A 46 -4.82 -3.98 1.74
CA ARG A 46 -5.31 -4.08 3.11
C ARG A 46 -5.03 -2.81 3.90
N ALA A 47 -3.82 -2.27 3.80
CA ALA A 47 -3.46 -1.02 4.47
C ALA A 47 -4.28 0.16 3.95
N ALA A 48 -4.48 0.23 2.63
CA ALA A 48 -5.24 1.31 2.00
C ALA A 48 -6.74 1.21 2.30
N ALA A 49 -7.25 0.00 2.52
CA ALA A 49 -8.67 -0.23 2.82
C ALA A 49 -8.98 -0.13 4.31
N TRP A 50 -7.97 -0.03 5.17
CA TRP A 50 -8.19 0.02 6.61
C TRP A 50 -9.00 1.26 6.99
N HIS A 51 -9.94 1.06 7.87
CA HIS A 51 -10.69 2.14 8.52
C HIS A 51 -11.06 1.68 9.94
N PRO A 52 -11.22 2.62 10.88
CA PRO A 52 -11.56 2.25 12.25
C PRO A 52 -12.97 1.65 12.30
N ARG A 53 -13.20 0.80 13.30
CA ARG A 53 -14.54 0.27 13.56
C ARG A 53 -15.48 1.39 13.92
N SER A 54 -16.73 1.27 13.51
CA SER A 54 -17.74 2.31 13.73
C SER A 54 -18.09 2.51 15.22
N ASP A 55 -17.79 1.52 16.07
CA ASP A 55 -18.11 1.55 17.49
C ASP A 55 -17.03 2.26 18.35
N LEU A 56 -15.94 2.72 17.74
CA LEU A 56 -14.86 3.39 18.46
C LEU A 56 -15.22 4.81 18.90
N GLY A 57 -16.18 5.45 18.21
CA GLY A 57 -16.53 6.83 18.45
C GLY A 57 -15.49 7.80 17.88
N PRO A 58 -15.48 9.06 18.33
CA PRO A 58 -14.54 10.06 17.80
C PRO A 58 -13.10 9.77 18.21
N LEU A 59 -12.16 10.24 17.41
CA LEU A 59 -10.74 10.08 17.70
C LEU A 59 -10.35 10.90 18.92
N PRO A 60 -9.68 10.29 19.92
CA PRO A 60 -9.19 11.07 21.07
C PRO A 60 -8.16 12.10 20.64
N ALA A 61 -8.25 13.29 21.23
CA ALA A 61 -7.32 14.38 20.92
C ALA A 61 -5.85 13.98 21.16
N ALA A 62 -5.60 13.19 22.19
CA ALA A 62 -4.25 12.73 22.52
C ALA A 62 -3.62 11.85 21.43
N LEU A 63 -4.43 11.21 20.58
CA LEU A 63 -3.97 10.32 19.51
C LEU A 63 -4.00 10.98 18.14
N GLN A 64 -4.39 12.22 18.04
CA GLN A 64 -4.60 12.92 16.77
C GLN A 64 -3.30 13.01 15.95
N VAL A 65 -2.20 13.36 16.59
CA VAL A 65 -0.90 13.48 15.91
C VAL A 65 -0.45 12.11 15.37
N ARG A 66 -0.59 11.07 16.16
CA ARG A 66 -0.23 9.71 15.74
C ARG A 66 -1.11 9.25 14.58
N ALA A 67 -2.41 9.47 14.70
CA ALA A 67 -3.36 9.08 13.65
C ALA A 67 -3.06 9.80 12.34
N GLN A 68 -2.75 11.08 12.39
CA GLN A 68 -2.40 11.86 11.19
C GLN A 68 -1.11 11.33 10.55
N ALA A 69 -0.10 11.04 11.36
CA ALA A 69 1.17 10.50 10.86
C ALA A 69 0.97 9.14 10.17
N LEU A 70 0.15 8.27 10.74
CA LEU A 70 -0.17 6.97 10.14
C LEU A 70 -0.97 7.11 8.85
N LEU A 71 -1.92 8.05 8.82
CA LEU A 71 -2.68 8.34 7.60
C LEU A 71 -1.74 8.83 6.48
N ASP A 72 -0.83 9.72 6.79
CA ASP A 72 0.13 10.24 5.81
C ASP A 72 1.01 9.10 5.26
N ARG A 73 1.46 8.20 6.13
CA ARG A 73 2.23 7.02 5.72
C ARG A 73 1.40 6.08 4.83
N GLN A 74 0.15 5.86 5.21
CA GLN A 74 -0.78 5.03 4.44
C GLN A 74 -0.98 5.57 3.02
N LEU A 75 -1.24 6.87 2.92
CA LEU A 75 -1.45 7.53 1.63
C LEU A 75 -0.17 7.53 0.77
N ASP A 76 0.96 7.81 1.38
CA ASP A 76 2.25 7.77 0.66
C ASP A 76 2.56 6.36 0.15
N THR A 77 2.36 5.36 0.98
CA THR A 77 2.59 3.96 0.61
C THR A 77 1.66 3.54 -0.53
N ALA A 78 0.39 3.91 -0.46
CA ALA A 78 -0.58 3.61 -1.52
C ALA A 78 -0.18 4.27 -2.85
N ARG A 79 0.25 5.53 -2.80
CA ARG A 79 0.71 6.25 -3.99
C ARG A 79 1.94 5.61 -4.61
N ARG A 80 2.93 5.29 -3.79
CA ARG A 80 4.17 4.65 -4.24
C ARG A 80 3.92 3.27 -4.83
N THR A 81 2.97 2.55 -4.28
CA THR A 81 2.58 1.23 -4.80
C THR A 81 1.90 1.36 -6.16
N ALA A 82 1.00 2.32 -6.31
CA ALA A 82 0.35 2.59 -7.60
C ALA A 82 1.39 2.93 -8.66
N GLU A 83 2.39 3.74 -8.32
CA GLU A 83 3.49 4.09 -9.22
C GLU A 83 4.32 2.86 -9.60
N ALA A 84 4.61 1.98 -8.63
CA ALA A 84 5.38 0.77 -8.86
C ALA A 84 4.63 -0.20 -9.77
N ILE A 85 3.33 -0.35 -9.58
CA ILE A 85 2.48 -1.19 -10.43
C ILE A 85 2.47 -0.65 -11.86
N THR A 86 2.29 0.65 -12.01
CA THR A 86 2.29 1.30 -13.34
C THR A 86 3.62 1.08 -14.05
N ARG A 87 4.73 1.25 -13.35
CA ARG A 87 6.07 1.04 -13.89
C ARG A 87 6.28 -0.42 -14.31
N SER A 88 5.84 -1.35 -13.48
CA SER A 88 5.93 -2.78 -13.76
C SER A 88 5.13 -3.17 -14.99
N ARG A 89 3.92 -2.63 -15.12
CA ARG A 89 3.06 -2.88 -16.30
C ARG A 89 3.68 -2.35 -17.57
N ARG A 90 4.30 -1.17 -17.52
CA ARG A 90 5.00 -0.59 -18.67
C ARG A 90 6.20 -1.45 -19.07
N GLN A 91 6.94 -1.95 -18.10
CA GLN A 91 8.08 -2.80 -18.34
C GLN A 91 7.66 -4.13 -19.00
N ILE A 92 6.59 -4.74 -18.50
CA ILE A 92 6.03 -5.97 -19.08
C ILE A 92 5.57 -5.72 -20.52
N ALA A 93 4.86 -4.63 -20.76
CA ALA A 93 4.39 -4.28 -22.09
C ALA A 93 5.56 -4.05 -23.06
N ALA A 94 6.60 -3.35 -22.61
CA ALA A 94 7.79 -3.11 -23.42
C ALA A 94 8.53 -4.41 -23.74
N THR A 95 8.66 -5.32 -22.75
CA THR A 95 9.30 -6.61 -22.93
C THR A 95 8.53 -7.45 -23.95
N ARG A 96 7.21 -7.48 -23.82
CA ARG A 96 6.35 -8.23 -24.77
C ARG A 96 6.46 -7.67 -26.18
N ALA A 97 6.49 -6.35 -26.31
CA ALA A 97 6.66 -5.71 -27.61
C ALA A 97 8.00 -6.06 -28.25
N LEU A 98 9.08 -6.09 -27.48
CA LEU A 98 10.40 -6.47 -27.97
C LEU A 98 10.46 -7.94 -28.33
N GLN A 99 9.80 -8.82 -27.58
CA GLN A 99 9.75 -10.25 -27.90
C GLN A 99 8.95 -10.54 -29.16
N GLY A 100 7.90 -9.77 -29.40
CA GLY A 100 7.07 -9.92 -30.60
C GLY A 100 7.73 -9.36 -31.85
N ARG A 101 8.50 -8.27 -31.74
CA ARG A 101 9.09 -7.60 -32.91
C ARG A 101 10.00 -8.46 -33.79
N PRO A 102 10.93 -9.25 -33.23
CA PRO A 102 11.79 -10.07 -34.11
C PRO A 102 11.02 -11.07 -34.96
N ALA A 103 9.99 -11.70 -34.37
CA ALA A 103 9.16 -12.65 -35.10
C ALA A 103 8.31 -11.95 -36.16
N ASP A 104 7.70 -10.83 -35.82
CA ASP A 104 6.89 -10.01 -36.73
C ASP A 104 7.75 -9.44 -37.85
N ALA A 105 8.93 -8.93 -37.53
CA ALA A 105 9.86 -8.39 -38.50
C ALA A 105 10.35 -9.47 -39.46
N ALA A 106 10.64 -10.67 -38.95
CA ALA A 106 11.06 -11.79 -39.76
C ALA A 106 9.95 -12.22 -40.72
N ALA A 107 8.70 -12.27 -40.24
CA ALA A 107 7.56 -12.63 -41.05
C ALA A 107 7.32 -11.62 -42.18
N VAL A 108 7.38 -10.33 -41.87
CA VAL A 108 7.25 -9.27 -42.86
C VAL A 108 8.36 -9.33 -43.89
N TYR A 109 9.56 -9.60 -43.47
CA TYR A 109 10.72 -9.69 -44.34
C TYR A 109 10.59 -10.86 -45.34
N VAL A 110 10.14 -11.99 -44.84
CA VAL A 110 9.92 -13.18 -45.71
C VAL A 110 8.83 -12.86 -46.71
N ASP A 111 7.74 -12.24 -46.30
CA ASP A 111 6.64 -11.89 -47.22
C ASP A 111 7.13 -10.89 -48.28
N ALA A 112 8.02 -9.97 -47.93
CA ALA A 112 8.57 -9.00 -48.87
C ALA A 112 9.46 -9.67 -49.92
N GLU A 113 10.11 -10.76 -49.58
CA GLU A 113 10.95 -11.52 -50.52
C GLU A 113 10.15 -12.47 -51.42
N ALA A 114 9.00 -12.85 -50.89
CA ALA A 114 8.13 -13.74 -51.63
C ALA A 114 7.43 -13.05 -52.80
#